data_dc10ddafa86c1389790cbaeacf9e6a15
#
_entry.id   dc10ddafa86c1389790cbaeacf9e6a15
#
_cell.length_a   1.000
_cell.length_b   1.000
_cell.length_c   1.000
_cell.angle_alpha   90.00
_cell.angle_beta   90.00
_cell.angle_gamma   90.00
#
_symmetry.space_group_name_H-M   'P 1'
#
loop_
_entity.id
_entity.type
_entity.pdbx_description
1 polymer ?
#
loop_
_entity_poly.entity_id
_entity_poly.type
_entity_poly.pdbx_seq_one_letter_code
_entity_poly.pdbx_strand_id
1 'polypeptide(L)'
;MGAPRVRALRCLMAAGFVGCGVDGGTADGGSDGSASAASTATTASNTSAGSVSAGQTSAADSTTSAGEDTGQAGTCTIFPADNPWNTDVSALPVMANSDAIIASIGLDTGMHADFGTVWEGAPIGIPWVEIPGDQPRVPVTFEYDDSDPGPYPIPPDAPIEGGPNADGDRHVIALDRENCMLYELFAAYPEGGGSSWSAGSGAIFDLRSNALRPEGWTSADAAGLPIYPGLVRYEEVVEAGAIHHALRFTVENSRRAYIHPATHFASDLTDENLPPMGLRVRMKADYDCSAYGEEVQVICAALKTYGMFVADNGSNWYLSGAPHPMWNDEALHDIDNITGAAFEVVDTGEPIVTG
;
A
#
# COMPACT_ATOMS: atom_id res chain seq x y z
N MET A 1 -15.58 -38.55 9.65
CA MET A 1 -15.48 -37.34 8.84
C MET A 1 -15.00 -36.29 9.81
N GLY A 2 -13.70 -36.00 9.85
CA GLY A 2 -13.08 -35.05 10.78
C GLY A 2 -13.02 -33.69 10.10
N ALA A 3 -13.47 -32.67 10.82
CA ALA A 3 -13.35 -31.29 10.38
C ALA A 3 -11.87 -30.87 10.26
N PRO A 4 -11.49 -30.05 9.27
CA PRO A 4 -10.14 -29.54 9.17
C PRO A 4 -9.86 -28.60 10.33
N ARG A 5 -8.74 -28.82 11.00
CA ARG A 5 -8.24 -27.91 12.05
C ARG A 5 -7.67 -26.67 11.38
N VAL A 6 -8.34 -25.56 11.56
CA VAL A 6 -7.79 -24.22 11.26
C VAL A 6 -6.53 -24.04 12.11
N ARG A 7 -5.37 -24.01 11.47
CA ARG A 7 -4.13 -23.59 12.12
C ARG A 7 -4.03 -22.08 12.01
N ALA A 8 -4.16 -21.41 13.13
CA ALA A 8 -3.89 -19.98 13.20
C ALA A 8 -2.45 -19.70 12.77
N LEU A 9 -2.31 -18.80 11.81
CA LEU A 9 -1.03 -18.26 11.37
C LEU A 9 -0.43 -17.48 12.54
N ARG A 10 0.61 -18.00 13.14
CA ARG A 10 1.42 -17.23 14.10
C ARG A 10 2.55 -16.57 13.32
N CYS A 11 2.40 -15.31 12.99
CA CYS A 11 3.54 -14.46 12.64
C CYS A 11 4.49 -14.43 13.84
N LEU A 12 5.63 -15.11 13.74
CA LEU A 12 6.70 -15.02 14.73
C LEU A 12 7.55 -13.82 14.36
N MET A 13 7.26 -12.66 14.94
CA MET A 13 8.19 -11.55 14.93
C MET A 13 9.33 -11.85 15.94
N ALA A 14 10.53 -12.06 15.43
CA ALA A 14 11.74 -12.06 16.24
C ALA A 14 12.16 -10.61 16.49
N ALA A 15 11.65 -10.00 17.56
CA ALA A 15 12.13 -8.72 18.06
C ALA A 15 13.51 -8.92 18.70
N GLY A 16 14.58 -8.62 17.95
CA GLY A 16 15.92 -8.50 18.47
C GLY A 16 16.14 -7.11 19.08
N PHE A 17 15.90 -6.96 20.37
CA PHE A 17 16.40 -5.80 21.13
C PHE A 17 17.90 -5.95 21.36
N VAL A 18 18.72 -5.14 20.69
CA VAL A 18 20.10 -4.86 21.11
C VAL A 18 20.13 -3.46 21.71
N GLY A 19 20.24 -3.41 23.03
CA GLY A 19 20.47 -2.17 23.76
C GLY A 19 21.90 -1.69 23.54
N CYS A 20 22.07 -0.47 23.05
CA CYS A 20 23.34 0.24 23.04
C CYS A 20 23.52 0.99 24.35
N GLY A 21 24.48 0.53 25.14
CA GLY A 21 25.06 1.27 26.26
C GLY A 21 25.97 2.37 25.74
N VAL A 22 25.81 3.57 26.28
CA VAL A 22 26.71 4.71 26.11
C VAL A 22 27.98 4.52 26.92
N ASP A 23 29.15 4.65 26.30
CA ASP A 23 30.38 5.02 27.01
C ASP A 23 31.13 6.07 26.20
N GLY A 24 31.48 7.16 26.92
CA GLY A 24 32.13 8.33 26.37
C GLY A 24 33.65 8.19 26.26
N GLY A 25 34.21 8.91 25.31
CA GLY A 25 35.67 9.05 25.18
C GLY A 25 36.00 10.18 24.23
N THR A 26 36.57 11.20 24.83
CA THR A 26 37.05 12.48 24.27
C THR A 26 38.32 12.35 23.43
N ALA A 27 38.44 13.31 22.51
CA ALA A 27 39.61 14.11 22.14
C ALA A 27 40.19 13.99 20.74
N ASP A 28 40.16 15.13 20.14
CA ASP A 28 41.21 15.93 19.48
C ASP A 28 41.59 15.72 18.02
N GLY A 29 41.39 16.80 17.27
CA GLY A 29 42.45 17.58 16.62
C GLY A 29 42.68 17.40 15.12
N GLY A 30 42.54 18.48 14.35
CA GLY A 30 43.33 18.67 13.15
C GLY A 30 42.57 19.08 11.88
N SER A 31 42.54 20.30 11.70
CA SER A 31 42.46 21.33 10.65
C SER A 31 43.02 20.99 9.25
N ASP A 32 42.52 21.82 8.30
CA ASP A 32 43.01 22.25 7.00
C ASP A 32 42.46 21.50 5.79
N GLY A 33 41.93 22.11 4.77
CA GLY A 33 41.95 23.44 4.21
C GLY A 33 41.40 23.43 2.80
N SER A 34 40.71 24.44 2.45
CA SER A 34 40.48 25.12 1.16
C SER A 34 40.62 24.37 -0.19
N ALA A 35 39.59 24.48 -1.04
CA ALA A 35 39.67 25.35 -2.21
C ALA A 35 38.37 25.42 -3.03
N SER A 36 37.91 26.61 -3.26
CA SER A 36 36.91 27.08 -4.24
C SER A 36 37.26 26.73 -5.68
N ALA A 37 36.27 26.45 -6.49
CA ALA A 37 36.27 26.88 -7.89
C ALA A 37 34.83 27.13 -8.35
N ALA A 38 34.53 28.41 -8.53
CA ALA A 38 33.37 28.91 -9.24
C ALA A 38 33.54 28.72 -10.74
N SER A 39 32.49 28.40 -11.45
CA SER A 39 32.41 28.61 -12.89
C SER A 39 31.05 29.15 -13.29
N THR A 40 31.08 30.25 -13.95
CA THR A 40 30.06 31.21 -14.33
C THR A 40 29.13 30.73 -15.43
N ALA A 41 27.95 31.30 -15.38
CA ALA A 41 26.82 31.25 -16.29
C ALA A 41 27.12 31.67 -17.74
N THR A 42 26.32 31.19 -18.66
CA THR A 42 25.97 31.96 -19.87
C THR A 42 24.49 31.67 -20.25
N THR A 43 23.72 32.72 -20.16
CA THR A 43 22.36 32.92 -20.67
C THR A 43 22.35 32.97 -22.21
N ALA A 44 21.35 32.35 -22.80
CA ALA A 44 20.87 32.69 -24.13
C ALA A 44 19.36 32.66 -24.20
N SER A 45 18.76 33.81 -24.26
CA SER A 45 17.38 34.12 -24.58
C SER A 45 17.14 33.91 -26.08
N ASN A 46 16.00 33.31 -26.45
CA ASN A 46 15.43 33.52 -27.77
C ASN A 46 13.90 33.63 -27.69
N THR A 47 13.42 34.82 -27.91
CA THR A 47 12.04 35.23 -28.14
C THR A 47 11.68 35.00 -29.61
N SER A 48 10.52 34.47 -29.89
CA SER A 48 9.77 34.74 -31.15
C SER A 48 8.27 34.64 -30.91
N ALA A 49 7.62 35.74 -31.25
CA ALA A 49 6.19 36.01 -31.15
C ALA A 49 5.45 35.72 -32.47
N GLY A 50 4.12 35.60 -32.34
CA GLY A 50 3.11 35.75 -33.42
C GLY A 50 2.50 34.47 -33.91
N SER A 51 1.19 34.26 -34.03
CA SER A 51 0.11 35.18 -34.39
C SER A 51 -1.23 34.55 -34.04
N VAL A 52 -2.19 35.35 -33.66
CA VAL A 52 -3.62 35.07 -33.51
C VAL A 52 -4.29 34.87 -34.86
N SER A 53 -5.24 33.94 -34.93
CA SER A 53 -6.36 34.06 -35.89
C SER A 53 -7.65 33.47 -35.30
N ALA A 54 -8.67 34.27 -35.28
CA ALA A 54 -10.01 34.00 -34.78
C ALA A 54 -10.94 33.52 -35.90
N GLY A 55 -11.99 32.78 -35.47
CA GLY A 55 -13.28 32.75 -36.19
C GLY A 55 -13.67 31.40 -36.82
N GLN A 56 -14.69 30.71 -36.37
CA GLN A 56 -16.09 30.89 -36.63
C GLN A 56 -16.92 29.74 -36.07
N THR A 57 -17.98 30.08 -35.43
CA THR A 57 -19.13 29.24 -35.06
C THR A 57 -19.88 28.65 -36.27
N SER A 58 -20.25 27.38 -36.16
CA SER A 58 -21.43 26.84 -36.86
C SER A 58 -22.07 25.72 -36.03
N ALA A 59 -23.38 25.80 -35.87
CA ALA A 59 -24.22 24.91 -35.12
C ALA A 59 -24.74 23.74 -35.96
N ALA A 60 -25.04 22.64 -35.24
CA ALA A 60 -26.03 21.60 -35.50
C ALA A 60 -25.90 20.73 -36.76
N ASP A 61 -25.72 19.44 -36.56
CA ASP A 61 -26.74 18.47 -36.93
C ASP A 61 -26.55 17.14 -36.17
N SER A 62 -27.63 16.64 -35.58
CA SER A 62 -27.73 15.38 -34.89
C SER A 62 -27.97 14.27 -35.91
N THR A 63 -26.98 13.42 -36.14
CA THR A 63 -27.20 12.11 -36.76
C THR A 63 -26.63 11.03 -35.81
N THR A 64 -27.53 10.28 -35.19
CA THR A 64 -27.31 8.98 -34.55
C THR A 64 -26.72 8.03 -35.60
N SER A 65 -25.44 7.79 -35.53
CA SER A 65 -24.82 6.61 -36.10
C SER A 65 -24.38 5.70 -34.97
N ALA A 66 -24.93 4.50 -34.94
CA ALA A 66 -24.40 3.39 -34.17
C ALA A 66 -22.96 3.16 -34.66
N GLY A 67 -22.00 3.68 -33.92
CA GLY A 67 -20.58 3.41 -34.10
C GLY A 67 -20.27 2.06 -33.49
N GLU A 68 -19.74 1.18 -34.31
CA GLU A 68 -19.09 -0.04 -33.88
C GLU A 68 -18.06 0.34 -32.81
N ASP A 69 -18.18 -0.31 -31.64
CA ASP A 69 -17.22 -0.28 -30.53
C ASP A 69 -15.89 -0.88 -31.03
N THR A 70 -15.06 -0.04 -31.65
CA THR A 70 -13.66 -0.37 -31.84
C THR A 70 -13.04 -0.21 -30.45
N GLY A 71 -12.91 -1.33 -29.72
CA GLY A 71 -12.33 -1.41 -28.40
C GLY A 71 -11.01 -0.64 -28.29
N GLN A 72 -11.13 0.62 -27.89
CA GLN A 72 -10.02 1.37 -27.34
C GLN A 72 -9.70 0.65 -26.02
N ALA A 73 -8.52 0.04 -25.94
CA ALA A 73 -8.03 -0.55 -24.70
C ALA A 73 -8.17 0.52 -23.62
N GLY A 74 -9.19 0.38 -22.78
CA GLY A 74 -9.45 1.31 -21.69
C GLY A 74 -8.22 1.30 -20.78
N THR A 75 -7.76 2.49 -20.41
CA THR A 75 -6.73 2.61 -19.37
C THR A 75 -7.15 1.79 -18.17
N CYS A 76 -6.34 0.78 -17.79
CA CYS A 76 -6.59 -0.03 -16.62
C CYS A 76 -6.58 0.86 -15.38
N THR A 77 -7.74 1.07 -14.78
CA THR A 77 -7.85 1.70 -13.46
C THR A 77 -7.70 0.63 -12.38
N ILE A 78 -7.10 1.00 -11.26
CA ILE A 78 -7.01 0.10 -10.11
C ILE A 78 -8.39 0.06 -9.45
N PHE A 79 -9.17 -0.95 -9.80
CA PHE A 79 -10.57 -1.17 -9.46
C PHE A 79 -11.55 -0.13 -10.01
N PRO A 80 -12.85 -0.45 -10.06
CA PRO A 80 -13.94 0.47 -10.38
C PRO A 80 -14.03 1.65 -9.40
N ALA A 81 -14.62 2.75 -9.81
CA ALA A 81 -14.75 3.95 -8.99
C ALA A 81 -15.60 3.72 -7.70
N ASP A 82 -16.51 2.76 -7.72
CA ASP A 82 -17.35 2.36 -6.58
C ASP A 82 -16.72 1.25 -5.71
N ASN A 83 -15.47 0.87 -6.00
CA ASN A 83 -14.73 -0.05 -5.15
C ASN A 83 -14.46 0.58 -3.78
N PRO A 84 -14.51 -0.20 -2.68
CA PRO A 84 -14.15 0.32 -1.35
C PRO A 84 -12.80 1.02 -1.27
N TRP A 85 -11.80 0.61 -2.07
CA TRP A 85 -10.52 1.29 -2.14
C TRP A 85 -10.62 2.72 -2.68
N ASN A 86 -11.51 2.97 -3.64
CA ASN A 86 -11.68 4.26 -4.33
C ASN A 86 -12.81 5.13 -3.74
N THR A 87 -13.51 4.62 -2.72
CA THR A 87 -14.68 5.30 -2.14
C THR A 87 -14.26 6.39 -1.15
N ASP A 88 -14.76 7.61 -1.37
CA ASP A 88 -14.66 8.73 -0.41
C ASP A 88 -15.45 8.40 0.86
N VAL A 89 -14.76 8.38 1.99
CA VAL A 89 -15.34 8.09 3.32
C VAL A 89 -15.41 9.33 4.22
N SER A 90 -15.08 10.52 3.69
CA SER A 90 -15.01 11.75 4.49
C SER A 90 -16.32 12.13 5.15
N ALA A 91 -17.44 11.73 4.58
CA ALA A 91 -18.79 12.01 5.09
C ALA A 91 -19.45 10.84 5.83
N LEU A 92 -18.78 9.67 5.93
CA LEU A 92 -19.36 8.52 6.64
C LEU A 92 -19.48 8.79 8.15
N PRO A 93 -20.48 8.21 8.84
CA PRO A 93 -20.61 8.34 10.28
C PRO A 93 -19.43 7.66 11.00
N VAL A 94 -19.09 8.21 12.16
CA VAL A 94 -18.11 7.61 13.07
C VAL A 94 -18.77 6.48 13.85
N MET A 95 -18.09 5.34 13.99
CA MET A 95 -18.58 4.22 14.78
C MET A 95 -18.72 4.60 16.27
N ALA A 96 -19.73 4.06 16.93
CA ALA A 96 -20.02 4.38 18.31
C ALA A 96 -18.88 4.02 19.30
N ASN A 97 -18.10 2.99 18.99
CA ASN A 97 -16.96 2.54 19.79
C ASN A 97 -15.59 2.95 19.19
N SER A 98 -15.59 3.95 18.28
CA SER A 98 -14.37 4.44 17.62
C SER A 98 -13.26 4.75 18.61
N ASP A 99 -13.53 5.53 19.66
CA ASP A 99 -12.52 5.92 20.65
C ASP A 99 -11.89 4.71 21.35
N ALA A 100 -12.69 3.68 21.65
CA ALA A 100 -12.20 2.47 22.29
C ALA A 100 -11.30 1.65 21.35
N ILE A 101 -11.66 1.56 20.07
CA ILE A 101 -10.85 0.87 19.06
C ILE A 101 -9.54 1.63 18.84
N ILE A 102 -9.58 2.95 18.64
CA ILE A 102 -8.37 3.77 18.48
C ILE A 102 -7.46 3.64 19.70
N ALA A 103 -8.03 3.65 20.91
CA ALA A 103 -7.25 3.45 22.13
C ALA A 103 -6.59 2.06 22.20
N SER A 104 -7.23 1.02 21.67
CA SER A 104 -6.65 -0.33 21.62
C SER A 104 -5.48 -0.45 20.65
N ILE A 105 -5.48 0.34 19.57
CA ILE A 105 -4.35 0.42 18.63
C ILE A 105 -3.22 1.30 19.20
N GLY A 106 -3.55 2.30 20.02
CA GLY A 106 -2.59 3.20 20.64
C GLY A 106 -2.86 4.66 20.33
N LEU A 107 -3.54 5.33 21.27
CA LEU A 107 -3.94 6.73 21.14
C LEU A 107 -2.76 7.68 20.96
N ASP A 108 -1.69 7.46 21.72
CA ASP A 108 -0.49 8.30 21.75
C ASP A 108 0.67 7.72 20.92
N THR A 109 0.44 6.61 20.22
CA THR A 109 1.42 5.98 19.34
C THR A 109 1.43 6.71 18.00
N GLY A 110 2.61 7.13 17.54
CA GLY A 110 2.80 7.75 16.23
C GLY A 110 2.62 6.76 15.09
N MET A 111 2.25 7.26 13.94
CA MET A 111 2.34 6.50 12.69
C MET A 111 3.81 6.23 12.36
N HIS A 112 4.03 5.28 11.48
CA HIS A 112 5.34 5.01 10.91
C HIS A 112 5.20 4.77 9.40
N ALA A 113 6.04 5.42 8.60
CA ALA A 113 6.14 5.13 7.18
C ALA A 113 6.98 3.84 7.01
N ASP A 114 6.30 2.73 6.73
CA ASP A 114 6.96 1.45 6.44
C ASP A 114 7.34 1.36 4.96
N PHE A 115 7.94 2.43 4.46
CA PHE A 115 8.45 2.60 3.10
C PHE A 115 9.45 3.76 3.06
N GLY A 116 10.31 3.75 2.06
CA GLY A 116 11.36 4.74 1.93
C GLY A 116 12.38 4.36 0.86
N THR A 117 13.62 4.79 1.07
CA THR A 117 14.73 4.45 0.18
C THR A 117 15.35 3.10 0.55
N VAL A 118 16.28 3.07 1.49
CA VAL A 118 17.07 1.88 1.86
C VAL A 118 17.35 1.86 3.36
N TRP A 119 17.15 0.70 3.99
CA TRP A 119 17.57 0.42 5.35
C TRP A 119 18.42 -0.85 5.38
N GLU A 120 19.58 -0.81 6.03
CA GLU A 120 20.52 -1.95 6.14
C GLU A 120 20.89 -2.62 4.79
N GLY A 121 20.83 -1.84 3.71
CA GLY A 121 21.20 -2.31 2.37
C GLY A 121 20.06 -2.93 1.57
N ALA A 122 18.84 -2.94 2.09
CA ALA A 122 17.65 -3.39 1.39
C ALA A 122 16.64 -2.23 1.19
N PRO A 123 15.84 -2.22 0.11
CA PRO A 123 14.74 -1.28 -0.06
C PRO A 123 13.71 -1.41 1.06
N ILE A 124 13.19 -0.27 1.58
CA ILE A 124 12.15 -0.26 2.61
C ILE A 124 10.78 -0.23 1.93
N GLY A 125 9.90 -1.17 2.26
CA GLY A 125 8.54 -1.26 1.77
C GLY A 125 8.30 -2.43 0.84
N ILE A 126 7.07 -2.55 0.34
CA ILE A 126 6.62 -3.67 -0.49
C ILE A 126 6.81 -3.32 -1.97
N PRO A 127 7.79 -3.93 -2.66
CA PRO A 127 8.07 -3.63 -4.05
C PRO A 127 7.05 -4.27 -4.99
N TRP A 128 6.93 -3.70 -6.17
CA TRP A 128 6.09 -4.22 -7.24
C TRP A 128 6.77 -4.05 -8.60
N VAL A 129 6.29 -4.78 -9.59
CA VAL A 129 6.76 -4.68 -10.98
C VAL A 129 5.57 -4.66 -11.93
N GLU A 130 5.58 -3.74 -12.90
CA GLU A 130 4.67 -3.79 -14.04
C GLU A 130 5.18 -4.78 -15.07
N ILE A 131 4.29 -5.65 -15.54
CA ILE A 131 4.61 -6.70 -16.50
C ILE A 131 3.84 -6.50 -17.81
N PRO A 132 4.39 -6.92 -18.95
CA PRO A 132 3.66 -6.94 -20.22
C PRO A 132 2.53 -7.98 -20.18
N GLY A 133 1.46 -7.74 -20.92
CA GLY A 133 0.28 -8.62 -20.95
C GLY A 133 0.54 -10.04 -21.49
N ASP A 134 1.67 -10.23 -22.18
CA ASP A 134 2.15 -11.52 -22.66
C ASP A 134 3.29 -12.12 -21.82
N GLN A 135 3.51 -11.59 -20.58
CA GLN A 135 4.50 -12.14 -19.66
C GLN A 135 4.35 -13.66 -19.50
N PRO A 136 5.41 -14.44 -19.73
CA PRO A 136 5.35 -15.89 -19.56
C PRO A 136 4.92 -16.28 -18.14
N ARG A 137 3.99 -17.23 -18.07
CA ARG A 137 3.49 -17.72 -16.78
C ARG A 137 4.34 -18.91 -16.30
N VAL A 138 4.67 -18.90 -15.02
CA VAL A 138 5.45 -19.93 -14.34
C VAL A 138 4.63 -20.67 -13.28
N PRO A 139 4.92 -21.96 -13.00
CA PRO A 139 4.29 -22.68 -11.91
C PRO A 139 4.61 -22.02 -10.56
N VAL A 140 3.62 -21.96 -9.68
CA VAL A 140 3.77 -21.59 -8.26
C VAL A 140 3.19 -22.70 -7.41
N THR A 141 3.92 -23.14 -6.39
CA THR A 141 3.43 -24.07 -5.37
C THR A 141 3.14 -23.32 -4.08
N PHE A 142 2.04 -23.60 -3.43
CA PHE A 142 1.60 -22.90 -2.23
C PHE A 142 1.63 -23.81 -0.99
N GLU A 143 1.95 -23.21 0.16
CA GLU A 143 1.85 -23.87 1.47
C GLU A 143 0.40 -23.87 1.96
N TYR A 144 -0.35 -22.77 1.70
CA TYR A 144 -1.73 -22.60 2.17
C TYR A 144 -2.74 -22.85 1.04
N ASP A 145 -3.79 -23.62 1.38
CA ASP A 145 -4.86 -23.98 0.42
C ASP A 145 -5.70 -22.77 -0.02
N ASP A 146 -5.68 -21.66 0.73
CA ASP A 146 -6.41 -20.42 0.47
C ASP A 146 -5.74 -19.56 -0.62
N SER A 147 -5.18 -20.20 -1.63
CA SER A 147 -4.43 -19.58 -2.72
C SER A 147 -5.10 -19.79 -4.06
N ASP A 148 -5.08 -18.76 -4.92
CA ASP A 148 -5.53 -18.93 -6.29
C ASP A 148 -4.55 -19.81 -7.07
N PRO A 149 -5.02 -20.83 -7.79
CA PRO A 149 -4.13 -21.75 -8.48
C PRO A 149 -3.36 -21.04 -9.60
N GLY A 150 -2.08 -21.40 -9.74
CA GLY A 150 -1.23 -20.91 -10.84
C GLY A 150 -1.68 -21.41 -12.23
N PRO A 151 -0.93 -21.08 -13.28
CA PRO A 151 0.37 -20.40 -13.26
C PRO A 151 0.29 -18.87 -13.15
N TYR A 152 1.35 -18.24 -12.60
CA TYR A 152 1.47 -16.79 -12.39
C TYR A 152 2.47 -16.16 -13.37
N PRO A 153 2.23 -14.93 -13.88
CA PRO A 153 3.14 -14.24 -14.78
C PRO A 153 4.23 -13.47 -13.99
N ILE A 154 5.00 -14.19 -13.18
CA ILE A 154 6.07 -13.59 -12.36
C ILE A 154 7.39 -13.63 -13.13
N PRO A 155 8.05 -12.46 -13.37
CA PRO A 155 9.37 -12.42 -13.96
C PRO A 155 10.42 -13.14 -13.10
N PRO A 156 11.46 -13.74 -13.71
CA PRO A 156 12.52 -14.42 -12.95
C PRO A 156 13.28 -13.51 -11.97
N ASP A 157 13.33 -12.23 -12.28
CA ASP A 157 13.99 -11.15 -11.53
C ASP A 157 13.00 -10.22 -10.83
N ALA A 158 11.76 -10.66 -10.61
CA ALA A 158 10.76 -9.90 -9.87
C ALA A 158 11.32 -9.42 -8.52
N PRO A 159 11.10 -8.15 -8.15
CA PRO A 159 11.59 -7.65 -6.87
C PRO A 159 10.87 -8.37 -5.72
N ILE A 160 11.66 -8.71 -4.70
CA ILE A 160 11.18 -9.36 -3.48
C ILE A 160 11.33 -8.36 -2.33
N GLU A 161 10.31 -8.23 -1.52
CA GLU A 161 10.36 -7.40 -0.32
C GLU A 161 11.54 -7.75 0.58
N GLY A 162 12.26 -6.72 1.04
CA GLY A 162 13.49 -6.88 1.81
C GLY A 162 14.67 -7.43 1.00
N GLY A 163 14.48 -7.71 -0.30
CA GLY A 163 15.51 -8.25 -1.19
C GLY A 163 15.56 -9.79 -1.25
N PRO A 164 16.44 -10.34 -2.10
CA PRO A 164 16.44 -11.78 -2.41
C PRO A 164 16.82 -12.67 -1.23
N ASN A 165 17.50 -12.12 -0.22
CA ASN A 165 17.96 -12.86 0.97
C ASN A 165 17.16 -12.50 2.24
N ALA A 166 16.08 -11.76 2.12
CA ALA A 166 15.22 -11.42 3.25
C ALA A 166 14.64 -12.67 3.92
N ASP A 167 14.38 -12.57 5.22
CA ASP A 167 13.73 -13.59 6.04
C ASP A 167 12.33 -13.16 6.55
N GLY A 168 11.86 -11.97 6.09
CA GLY A 168 10.51 -11.44 6.39
C GLY A 168 9.44 -11.99 5.46
N ASP A 169 8.41 -11.16 5.22
CA ASP A 169 7.21 -11.55 4.49
C ASP A 169 7.43 -11.82 3.00
N ARG A 170 8.50 -11.25 2.42
CA ARG A 170 8.96 -11.56 1.06
C ARG A 170 7.85 -11.46 0.00
N HIS A 171 7.07 -10.39 0.06
CA HIS A 171 6.04 -10.16 -0.94
C HIS A 171 6.64 -9.99 -2.34
N VAL A 172 5.94 -10.55 -3.33
CA VAL A 172 6.20 -10.33 -4.76
C VAL A 172 4.90 -9.93 -5.43
N ILE A 173 4.89 -8.76 -6.06
CA ILE A 173 3.72 -8.17 -6.68
C ILE A 173 3.98 -7.91 -8.16
N ALA A 174 3.13 -8.44 -9.04
CA ALA A 174 3.18 -8.22 -10.47
C ALA A 174 1.85 -7.61 -10.96
N LEU A 175 1.94 -6.44 -11.59
CA LEU A 175 0.80 -5.69 -12.13
C LEU A 175 0.78 -5.80 -13.66
N ASP A 176 -0.26 -6.41 -14.20
CA ASP A 176 -0.54 -6.51 -15.64
C ASP A 176 -1.60 -5.46 -16.01
N ARG A 177 -1.14 -4.28 -16.46
CA ARG A 177 -2.06 -3.21 -16.87
C ARG A 177 -2.75 -3.48 -18.20
N GLU A 178 -2.15 -4.27 -19.08
CA GLU A 178 -2.73 -4.59 -20.37
C GLU A 178 -3.98 -5.48 -20.24
N ASN A 179 -3.89 -6.48 -19.35
CA ASN A 179 -5.01 -7.38 -19.04
C ASN A 179 -5.79 -6.95 -17.79
N CYS A 180 -5.36 -5.89 -17.09
CA CYS A 180 -5.98 -5.37 -15.88
C CYS A 180 -6.07 -6.41 -14.75
N MET A 181 -4.95 -7.08 -14.49
CA MET A 181 -4.83 -8.14 -13.50
C MET A 181 -3.71 -7.82 -12.51
N LEU A 182 -3.91 -8.20 -11.27
CA LEU A 182 -2.91 -8.07 -10.22
C LEU A 182 -2.60 -9.46 -9.66
N TYR A 183 -1.32 -9.75 -9.48
CA TYR A 183 -0.82 -11.02 -8.96
C TYR A 183 0.07 -10.74 -7.77
N GLU A 184 -0.22 -11.35 -6.63
CA GLU A 184 0.49 -11.12 -5.38
C GLU A 184 0.85 -12.45 -4.72
N LEU A 185 2.06 -12.53 -4.18
CA LEU A 185 2.59 -13.70 -3.46
C LEU A 185 3.10 -13.27 -2.09
N PHE A 186 2.85 -14.08 -1.08
CA PHE A 186 3.43 -14.02 0.26
C PHE A 186 4.47 -15.12 0.45
N ALA A 187 5.55 -14.84 1.18
CA ALA A 187 6.66 -15.77 1.44
C ALA A 187 7.18 -16.43 0.15
N ALA A 188 7.49 -15.58 -0.86
CA ALA A 188 7.84 -16.02 -2.21
C ALA A 188 9.33 -16.33 -2.37
N TYR A 189 9.62 -17.50 -2.92
CA TYR A 189 10.99 -17.97 -3.20
C TYR A 189 11.11 -18.43 -4.66
N PRO A 190 12.04 -17.84 -5.45
CA PRO A 190 12.29 -18.29 -6.82
C PRO A 190 13.02 -19.63 -6.83
N GLU A 191 12.57 -20.53 -7.70
CA GLU A 191 13.16 -21.84 -7.91
C GLU A 191 13.66 -21.97 -9.36
N GLY A 192 14.72 -22.76 -9.55
CA GLY A 192 15.27 -22.97 -10.89
C GLY A 192 15.63 -21.68 -11.65
N GLY A 193 16.10 -20.64 -10.93
CA GLY A 193 16.39 -19.33 -11.52
C GLY A 193 15.13 -18.55 -11.94
N GLY A 194 14.01 -18.73 -11.23
CA GLY A 194 12.73 -18.07 -11.50
C GLY A 194 11.87 -18.78 -12.55
N SER A 195 12.24 -20.01 -12.95
CA SER A 195 11.39 -20.82 -13.83
C SER A 195 10.16 -21.42 -13.13
N SER A 196 10.15 -21.42 -11.81
CA SER A 196 9.04 -21.72 -10.92
C SER A 196 9.23 -20.96 -9.60
N TRP A 197 8.18 -20.92 -8.78
CA TRP A 197 8.22 -20.29 -7.46
C TRP A 197 7.55 -21.20 -6.44
N SER A 198 7.96 -21.09 -5.18
CA SER A 198 7.20 -21.54 -4.02
C SER A 198 6.79 -20.32 -3.20
N ALA A 199 5.60 -20.35 -2.63
CA ALA A 199 5.05 -19.26 -1.82
C ALA A 199 4.20 -19.80 -0.67
N GLY A 200 4.02 -18.98 0.37
CA GLY A 200 3.08 -19.27 1.43
C GLY A 200 1.65 -19.23 0.90
N SER A 201 1.26 -18.11 0.34
CA SER A 201 -0.03 -17.89 -0.32
C SER A 201 0.12 -17.06 -1.59
N GLY A 202 -0.96 -17.05 -2.40
CA GLY A 202 -1.01 -16.23 -3.60
C GLY A 202 -2.44 -15.83 -3.96
N ALA A 203 -2.57 -14.62 -4.53
CA ALA A 203 -3.84 -14.06 -4.93
C ALA A 203 -3.80 -13.45 -6.32
N ILE A 204 -4.92 -13.58 -7.03
CA ILE A 204 -5.13 -13.00 -8.36
C ILE A 204 -6.38 -12.12 -8.30
N PHE A 205 -6.24 -10.85 -8.65
CA PHE A 205 -7.35 -9.90 -8.65
C PHE A 205 -7.61 -9.38 -10.07
N ASP A 206 -8.86 -9.44 -10.51
CA ASP A 206 -9.32 -8.69 -11.70
C ASP A 206 -9.61 -7.25 -11.28
N LEU A 207 -8.77 -6.34 -11.73
CA LEU A 207 -8.85 -4.92 -11.35
C LEU A 207 -10.05 -4.18 -11.96
N ARG A 208 -10.84 -4.84 -12.82
CA ARG A 208 -12.09 -4.30 -13.36
C ARG A 208 -13.32 -4.72 -12.55
N SER A 209 -13.13 -5.47 -11.46
CA SER A 209 -14.20 -6.12 -10.71
C SER A 209 -14.16 -5.75 -9.24
N ASN A 210 -15.35 -5.65 -8.62
CA ASN A 210 -15.49 -5.55 -7.16
C ASN A 210 -15.66 -6.91 -6.49
N ALA A 211 -15.40 -8.03 -7.21
CA ALA A 211 -15.51 -9.35 -6.65
C ALA A 211 -14.52 -9.54 -5.49
N LEU A 212 -15.03 -10.02 -4.38
CA LEU A 212 -14.22 -10.39 -3.22
C LEU A 212 -13.63 -11.79 -3.40
N ARG A 213 -12.57 -12.08 -2.67
CA ARG A 213 -12.09 -13.45 -2.50
C ARG A 213 -13.15 -14.30 -1.78
N PRO A 214 -13.07 -15.62 -1.83
CA PRO A 214 -13.97 -16.48 -1.04
C PRO A 214 -13.90 -16.14 0.46
N GLU A 215 -15.05 -16.20 1.14
CA GLU A 215 -15.13 -15.97 2.59
C GLU A 215 -14.22 -16.92 3.36
N GLY A 216 -13.43 -16.38 4.27
CA GLY A 216 -12.43 -17.10 5.05
C GLY A 216 -11.11 -17.34 4.34
N TRP A 217 -10.94 -16.85 3.10
CA TRP A 217 -9.68 -16.94 2.39
C TRP A 217 -8.79 -15.72 2.67
N THR A 218 -7.52 -15.98 3.00
CA THR A 218 -6.46 -14.96 2.99
C THR A 218 -6.09 -14.58 1.55
N SER A 219 -5.18 -13.65 1.37
CA SER A 219 -4.48 -13.34 0.11
C SER A 219 -2.97 -13.44 0.32
N ALA A 220 -2.19 -12.60 -0.34
CA ALA A 220 -0.83 -12.29 0.10
C ALA A 220 -0.82 -11.38 1.33
N ASP A 221 -1.98 -10.81 1.69
CA ASP A 221 -2.24 -9.98 2.87
C ASP A 221 -3.14 -10.74 3.86
N ALA A 222 -2.90 -10.62 5.16
CA ALA A 222 -3.63 -11.38 6.18
C ALA A 222 -5.14 -11.16 6.16
N ALA A 223 -5.59 -9.96 5.78
CA ALA A 223 -7.01 -9.63 5.67
C ALA A 223 -7.73 -10.24 4.46
N GLY A 224 -7.02 -10.89 3.53
CA GLY A 224 -7.58 -11.29 2.23
C GLY A 224 -7.75 -10.12 1.26
N LEU A 225 -7.15 -8.98 1.56
CA LEU A 225 -7.14 -7.78 0.72
C LEU A 225 -6.02 -7.84 -0.34
N PRO A 226 -6.11 -7.09 -1.44
CA PRO A 226 -4.97 -6.82 -2.28
C PRO A 226 -4.03 -5.81 -1.61
N ILE A 227 -2.72 -5.99 -1.79
CA ILE A 227 -1.68 -5.13 -1.21
C ILE A 227 -1.46 -3.88 -2.05
N TYR A 228 -1.20 -4.05 -3.36
CA TYR A 228 -0.83 -2.96 -4.26
C TYR A 228 -1.77 -1.76 -4.23
N PRO A 229 -3.10 -1.92 -4.22
CA PRO A 229 -4.03 -0.79 -4.20
C PRO A 229 -3.93 0.08 -2.95
N GLY A 230 -3.42 -0.46 -1.84
CA GLY A 230 -3.30 0.24 -0.56
C GLY A 230 -1.92 0.85 -0.28
N LEU A 231 -0.93 0.64 -1.14
CA LEU A 231 0.42 1.17 -0.94
C LEU A 231 0.48 2.67 -1.17
N VAL A 232 1.25 3.37 -0.33
CA VAL A 232 1.72 4.72 -0.66
C VAL A 232 2.79 4.60 -1.74
N ARG A 233 2.64 5.30 -2.87
CA ARG A 233 3.56 5.21 -4.01
C ARG A 233 4.16 6.56 -4.34
N TYR A 234 5.44 6.56 -4.70
CA TYR A 234 6.21 7.78 -4.98
C TYR A 234 5.61 8.61 -6.12
N GLU A 235 5.20 7.94 -7.20
CA GLU A 235 4.60 8.59 -8.37
C GLU A 235 3.29 9.32 -8.06
N GLU A 236 2.53 8.86 -7.04
CA GLU A 236 1.30 9.53 -6.62
C GLU A 236 1.60 10.69 -5.68
N VAL A 237 2.48 10.49 -4.71
CA VAL A 237 2.78 11.50 -3.70
C VAL A 237 3.59 12.64 -4.29
N VAL A 238 4.68 12.34 -5.00
CA VAL A 238 5.66 13.35 -5.43
C VAL A 238 5.42 13.82 -6.86
N GLU A 239 5.10 12.90 -7.80
CA GLU A 239 4.94 13.29 -9.20
C GLU A 239 3.53 13.82 -9.50
N ALA A 240 2.49 13.16 -8.99
CA ALA A 240 1.10 13.58 -9.19
C ALA A 240 0.60 14.56 -8.13
N GLY A 241 1.18 14.55 -6.92
CA GLY A 241 0.79 15.39 -5.79
C GLY A 241 -0.57 14.99 -5.19
N ALA A 242 -1.07 13.79 -5.46
CA ALA A 242 -2.35 13.31 -4.93
C ALA A 242 -2.43 11.78 -4.93
N ILE A 243 -3.04 11.22 -3.87
CA ILE A 243 -3.44 9.82 -3.77
C ILE A 243 -4.98 9.78 -3.83
N HIS A 244 -5.52 8.95 -4.72
CA HIS A 244 -6.97 8.83 -4.97
C HIS A 244 -7.57 7.48 -4.54
N HIS A 245 -7.02 6.88 -3.50
CA HIS A 245 -7.47 5.61 -2.94
C HIS A 245 -7.20 5.54 -1.44
N ALA A 246 -7.82 4.57 -0.79
CA ALA A 246 -7.51 4.22 0.59
C ALA A 246 -6.12 3.62 0.72
N LEU A 247 -5.53 3.80 1.88
CA LEU A 247 -4.24 3.21 2.22
C LEU A 247 -4.42 1.92 3.04
N ARG A 248 -3.33 1.22 3.34
CA ARG A 248 -3.30 0.07 4.23
C ARG A 248 -2.34 0.31 5.38
N PHE A 249 -2.67 -0.22 6.55
CA PHE A 249 -1.81 -0.15 7.72
C PHE A 249 -1.94 -1.41 8.57
N THR A 250 -0.98 -1.59 9.49
CA THR A 250 -0.94 -2.74 10.41
C THR A 250 -1.32 -2.36 11.83
N VAL A 251 -1.74 -3.36 12.58
CA VAL A 251 -2.04 -3.30 14.02
C VAL A 251 -1.43 -4.50 14.74
N GLU A 252 -0.97 -4.31 15.98
CA GLU A 252 -0.38 -5.40 16.75
C GLU A 252 -1.42 -6.47 17.13
N ASN A 253 -2.60 -6.03 17.50
CA ASN A 253 -3.68 -6.90 17.93
C ASN A 253 -4.95 -6.63 17.14
N SER A 254 -5.41 -7.62 16.39
CA SER A 254 -6.69 -7.59 15.69
C SER A 254 -7.71 -8.51 16.35
N ARG A 255 -9.00 -8.26 16.06
CA ARG A 255 -10.11 -9.10 16.51
C ARG A 255 -10.30 -10.30 15.58
N ARG A 256 -10.78 -11.44 16.10
CA ARG A 256 -11.26 -12.57 15.31
C ARG A 256 -12.55 -12.23 14.56
N ALA A 257 -12.43 -11.31 13.63
CA ALA A 257 -13.50 -10.83 12.77
C ALA A 257 -12.91 -10.07 11.58
N TYR A 258 -13.71 -9.86 10.55
CA TYR A 258 -13.38 -8.98 9.44
C TYR A 258 -14.61 -8.18 8.99
N ILE A 259 -14.37 -7.08 8.26
CA ILE A 259 -15.39 -6.26 7.59
C ILE A 259 -15.02 -6.22 6.11
N HIS A 260 -16.00 -6.44 5.22
CA HIS A 260 -15.73 -6.32 3.78
C HIS A 260 -15.14 -4.93 3.43
N PRO A 261 -14.16 -4.87 2.50
CA PRO A 261 -13.78 -5.88 1.52
C PRO A 261 -12.82 -6.98 2.02
N ALA A 262 -12.37 -6.97 3.28
CA ALA A 262 -11.61 -8.09 3.83
C ALA A 262 -12.47 -9.37 3.88
N THR A 263 -11.80 -10.51 3.72
CA THR A 263 -12.46 -11.83 3.70
C THR A 263 -11.88 -12.79 4.74
N HIS A 264 -10.87 -12.37 5.48
CA HIS A 264 -10.17 -13.21 6.45
C HIS A 264 -9.81 -12.42 7.71
N PHE A 265 -9.60 -13.14 8.81
CA PHE A 265 -9.06 -12.63 10.08
C PHE A 265 -7.80 -13.41 10.47
N ALA A 266 -6.86 -12.74 11.14
CA ALA A 266 -5.55 -13.32 11.50
C ALA A 266 -5.29 -13.36 13.01
N SER A 267 -6.34 -13.42 13.84
CA SER A 267 -6.24 -13.42 15.30
C SER A 267 -7.33 -14.28 15.95
N ASP A 268 -7.04 -14.83 17.12
CA ASP A 268 -8.02 -15.53 17.95
C ASP A 268 -8.62 -14.63 19.06
N LEU A 269 -8.25 -13.35 19.14
CA LEU A 269 -8.76 -12.42 20.14
C LEU A 269 -10.21 -12.03 19.85
N THR A 270 -11.03 -11.90 20.90
CA THR A 270 -12.46 -11.69 20.77
C THR A 270 -12.98 -10.39 21.38
N ASP A 271 -12.09 -9.55 21.92
CA ASP A 271 -12.49 -8.25 22.49
C ASP A 271 -13.09 -7.36 21.39
N GLU A 272 -14.30 -6.85 21.64
CA GLU A 272 -15.04 -6.02 20.67
C GLU A 272 -14.42 -4.65 20.41
N ASN A 273 -13.50 -4.23 21.25
CA ASN A 273 -12.73 -2.99 21.08
C ASN A 273 -11.43 -3.19 20.30
N LEU A 274 -11.08 -4.42 19.92
CA LEU A 274 -9.97 -4.66 18.99
C LEU A 274 -10.45 -4.46 17.55
N PRO A 275 -9.60 -3.90 16.67
CA PRO A 275 -9.95 -3.71 15.28
C PRO A 275 -10.10 -5.05 14.54
N PRO A 276 -11.20 -5.32 13.83
CA PRO A 276 -11.27 -6.41 12.88
C PRO A 276 -10.45 -6.10 11.62
N MET A 277 -10.03 -7.11 10.85
CA MET A 277 -9.46 -6.91 9.53
C MET A 277 -10.48 -6.21 8.61
N GLY A 278 -9.99 -5.34 7.71
CA GLY A 278 -10.85 -4.54 6.85
C GLY A 278 -11.54 -3.35 7.53
N LEU A 279 -11.30 -3.12 8.84
CA LEU A 279 -11.80 -1.91 9.50
C LEU A 279 -11.27 -0.67 8.79
N ARG A 280 -12.15 0.31 8.54
CA ARG A 280 -11.77 1.58 7.93
C ARG A 280 -11.53 2.64 8.97
N VAL A 281 -10.32 3.18 8.97
CA VAL A 281 -9.93 4.32 9.81
C VAL A 281 -9.68 5.53 8.90
N ARG A 282 -10.14 6.72 9.31
CA ARG A 282 -9.81 7.96 8.60
C ARG A 282 -9.20 8.99 9.54
N MET A 283 -8.43 9.89 8.99
CA MET A 283 -7.96 11.07 9.72
C MET A 283 -9.10 12.04 9.94
N LYS A 284 -9.19 12.61 11.14
CA LYS A 284 -10.18 13.64 11.49
C LYS A 284 -10.07 14.84 10.57
N ALA A 285 -11.20 15.37 10.11
CA ALA A 285 -11.23 16.45 9.12
C ALA A 285 -10.51 17.71 9.57
N ASP A 286 -10.57 18.01 10.88
CA ASP A 286 -9.99 19.19 11.52
C ASP A 286 -8.50 19.03 11.92
N TYR A 287 -7.89 17.85 11.73
CA TYR A 287 -6.47 17.66 11.99
C TYR A 287 -5.64 18.49 11.01
N ASP A 288 -4.75 19.34 11.53
CA ASP A 288 -3.95 20.25 10.73
C ASP A 288 -2.60 19.62 10.35
N CYS A 289 -2.41 19.33 9.06
CA CYS A 289 -1.17 18.80 8.50
C CYS A 289 -0.27 19.89 7.88
N SER A 290 -0.64 21.17 7.95
CA SER A 290 0.07 22.25 7.25
C SER A 290 1.51 22.48 7.71
N ALA A 291 1.87 21.97 8.89
CA ALA A 291 3.22 22.05 9.44
C ALA A 291 4.19 20.98 8.89
N TYR A 292 3.69 19.95 8.21
CA TYR A 292 4.49 18.84 7.69
C TYR A 292 5.00 19.11 6.26
N GLY A 293 5.97 18.32 5.79
CA GLY A 293 6.45 18.33 4.42
C GLY A 293 5.34 18.02 3.39
N GLU A 294 5.59 18.39 2.12
CA GLU A 294 4.58 18.24 1.04
C GLU A 294 4.13 16.79 0.88
N GLU A 295 5.03 15.81 1.00
CA GLU A 295 4.73 14.38 0.89
C GLU A 295 3.72 13.94 1.96
N VAL A 296 3.94 14.37 3.22
CA VAL A 296 3.05 14.03 4.33
C VAL A 296 1.71 14.76 4.22
N GLN A 297 1.68 15.98 3.67
CA GLN A 297 0.42 16.68 3.41
C GLN A 297 -0.45 15.94 2.36
N VAL A 298 0.18 15.37 1.32
CA VAL A 298 -0.52 14.54 0.32
C VAL A 298 -1.09 13.27 0.96
N ILE A 299 -0.31 12.59 1.79
CA ILE A 299 -0.77 11.42 2.57
C ILE A 299 -1.93 11.80 3.50
N CYS A 300 -1.82 12.92 4.24
CA CYS A 300 -2.91 13.42 5.08
C CYS A 300 -4.21 13.66 4.30
N ALA A 301 -4.12 14.23 3.09
CA ALA A 301 -5.28 14.47 2.25
C ALA A 301 -5.98 13.16 1.88
N ALA A 302 -5.22 12.13 1.51
CA ALA A 302 -5.75 10.80 1.26
C ALA A 302 -6.38 10.17 2.50
N LEU A 303 -5.70 10.26 3.65
CA LEU A 303 -6.21 9.73 4.92
C LEU A 303 -7.51 10.41 5.37
N LYS A 304 -7.73 11.68 5.05
CA LYS A 304 -8.99 12.39 5.31
C LYS A 304 -10.11 11.98 4.37
N THR A 305 -9.78 11.79 3.09
CA THR A 305 -10.77 11.52 2.04
C THR A 305 -11.11 10.03 1.97
N TYR A 306 -10.08 9.21 1.87
CA TYR A 306 -10.23 7.77 1.64
C TYR A 306 -9.93 6.95 2.90
N GLY A 307 -9.19 7.49 3.87
CA GLY A 307 -8.76 6.74 5.05
C GLY A 307 -7.83 5.58 4.72
N MET A 308 -7.77 4.60 5.63
CA MET A 308 -6.93 3.40 5.49
C MET A 308 -7.62 2.17 6.09
N PHE A 309 -7.27 1.00 5.58
CA PHE A 309 -7.75 -0.29 6.06
C PHE A 309 -6.78 -0.96 7.01
N VAL A 310 -7.30 -1.59 8.06
CA VAL A 310 -6.56 -2.60 8.83
C VAL A 310 -6.38 -3.81 7.91
N ALA A 311 -5.15 -4.08 7.49
CA ALA A 311 -4.84 -5.06 6.46
C ALA A 311 -4.07 -6.26 7.00
N ASP A 312 -3.24 -6.06 8.03
CA ASP A 312 -2.42 -7.12 8.59
C ASP A 312 -2.14 -6.89 10.09
N ASN A 313 -1.63 -7.92 10.76
CA ASN A 313 -1.01 -7.81 12.07
C ASN A 313 0.46 -7.43 11.91
N GLY A 314 0.91 -6.46 12.69
CA GLY A 314 2.27 -5.93 12.67
C GLY A 314 2.44 -4.91 13.79
N SER A 315 3.35 -3.98 13.64
CA SER A 315 3.43 -2.85 14.57
C SER A 315 2.24 -1.91 14.38
N ASN A 316 1.80 -1.28 15.46
CA ASN A 316 0.68 -0.35 15.41
C ASN A 316 1.00 0.88 14.56
N TRP A 317 0.05 1.30 13.71
CA TRP A 317 0.12 2.49 12.88
C TRP A 317 1.24 2.46 11.81
N TYR A 318 1.76 1.29 11.43
CA TYR A 318 2.69 1.18 10.32
C TYR A 318 1.91 1.29 9.00
N LEU A 319 2.18 2.37 8.26
CA LEU A 319 1.58 2.68 6.97
C LEU A 319 2.44 2.06 5.87
N SER A 320 1.87 1.16 5.09
CA SER A 320 2.61 0.47 4.05
C SER A 320 2.75 1.29 2.76
N GLY A 321 3.89 1.18 2.12
CA GLY A 321 4.15 1.82 0.84
C GLY A 321 5.18 1.07 0.01
N ALA A 322 5.42 1.57 -1.19
CA ALA A 322 6.40 1.02 -2.11
C ALA A 322 7.77 1.70 -1.95
N PRO A 323 8.88 0.96 -2.02
CA PRO A 323 10.21 1.54 -2.00
C PRO A 323 10.44 2.39 -3.26
N HIS A 324 11.14 3.51 -3.10
CA HIS A 324 11.60 4.30 -4.25
C HIS A 324 12.90 5.03 -3.90
N PRO A 325 13.92 5.03 -4.79
CA PRO A 325 15.23 5.60 -4.49
C PRO A 325 15.23 7.14 -4.32
N MET A 326 14.15 7.80 -4.69
CA MET A 326 14.01 9.26 -4.63
C MET A 326 13.14 9.72 -3.46
N TRP A 327 12.65 8.83 -2.59
CA TRP A 327 11.98 9.24 -1.37
C TRP A 327 12.87 10.17 -0.53
N ASN A 328 12.28 11.16 0.10
CA ASN A 328 12.94 11.94 1.13
C ASN A 328 12.64 11.32 2.50
N ASP A 329 13.48 10.38 2.93
CA ASP A 329 13.27 9.63 4.18
C ASP A 329 13.17 10.56 5.39
N GLU A 330 13.92 11.69 5.42
CA GLU A 330 13.84 12.68 6.51
C GLU A 330 12.47 13.38 6.54
N ALA A 331 11.91 13.71 5.37
CA ALA A 331 10.57 14.31 5.30
C ALA A 331 9.48 13.31 5.67
N LEU A 332 9.65 12.03 5.34
CA LEU A 332 8.71 10.97 5.73
C LEU A 332 8.65 10.76 7.24
N HIS A 333 9.73 11.04 7.99
CA HIS A 333 9.72 10.98 9.46
C HIS A 333 8.75 11.97 10.13
N ASP A 334 8.31 13.01 9.43
CA ASP A 334 7.25 13.88 9.96
C ASP A 334 5.95 13.11 10.27
N ILE A 335 5.72 11.97 9.61
CA ILE A 335 4.54 11.12 9.85
C ILE A 335 4.50 10.54 11.27
N ASP A 336 5.68 10.38 11.91
CA ASP A 336 5.80 9.85 13.28
C ASP A 336 5.13 10.78 14.31
N ASN A 337 4.91 12.06 13.95
CA ASN A 337 4.22 13.03 14.79
C ASN A 337 2.69 12.91 14.73
N ILE A 338 2.16 12.13 13.79
CA ILE A 338 0.72 11.87 13.64
C ILE A 338 0.36 10.67 14.49
N THR A 339 -0.26 10.90 15.64
CA THR A 339 -0.62 9.83 16.57
C THR A 339 -2.03 9.27 16.33
N GLY A 340 -2.37 8.16 16.97
CA GLY A 340 -3.72 7.60 16.95
C GLY A 340 -4.81 8.59 17.29
N ALA A 341 -4.51 9.62 18.09
CA ALA A 341 -5.45 10.69 18.44
C ALA A 341 -5.95 11.49 17.22
N ALA A 342 -5.21 11.48 16.10
CA ALA A 342 -5.60 12.12 14.86
C ALA A 342 -6.71 11.37 14.09
N PHE A 343 -7.06 10.15 14.50
CA PHE A 343 -7.90 9.23 13.74
C PHE A 343 -9.23 8.95 14.41
N GLU A 344 -10.17 8.46 13.60
CA GLU A 344 -11.47 7.96 13.99
C GLU A 344 -11.84 6.76 13.09
N VAL A 345 -12.67 5.86 13.62
CA VAL A 345 -13.18 4.70 12.88
C VAL A 345 -14.50 5.07 12.22
N VAL A 346 -14.62 4.83 10.92
CA VAL A 346 -15.86 5.06 10.18
C VAL A 346 -16.68 3.78 10.02
N ASP A 347 -18.00 3.94 10.01
CA ASP A 347 -18.93 2.84 9.83
C ASP A 347 -19.00 2.44 8.36
N THR A 348 -18.44 1.28 8.03
CA THR A 348 -18.46 0.67 6.70
C THR A 348 -19.20 -0.67 6.69
N GLY A 349 -19.81 -1.08 7.79
CA GLY A 349 -20.58 -2.30 7.94
C GLY A 349 -20.27 -3.08 9.21
N GLU A 350 -21.07 -4.09 9.45
CA GLU A 350 -20.97 -4.92 10.65
C GLU A 350 -19.82 -5.95 10.51
N PRO A 351 -19.07 -6.19 11.59
CA PRO A 351 -18.04 -7.22 11.59
C PRO A 351 -18.62 -8.64 11.40
N ILE A 352 -18.02 -9.40 10.51
CA ILE A 352 -18.32 -10.82 10.30
C ILE A 352 -17.47 -11.62 11.28
N VAL A 353 -18.14 -12.32 12.20
CA VAL A 353 -17.52 -13.20 13.20
C VAL A 353 -17.73 -14.63 12.75
N THR A 354 -16.65 -15.30 12.37
CA THR A 354 -16.72 -16.72 12.03
C THR A 354 -16.56 -17.57 13.29
N GLY A 355 -17.44 -18.56 13.47
CA GLY A 355 -17.50 -19.43 14.62
C GLY A 355 -16.37 -20.44 14.75
#